data_b25f7d9fb99f2f1af5b98621f21a85a7
#
_entry.id   b25f7d9fb99f2f1af5b98621f21a85a7
#
_cell.length_a   1.000
_cell.length_b   1.000
_cell.length_c   1.000
_cell.angle_alpha   90.00
_cell.angle_beta   90.00
_cell.angle_gamma   90.00
#
_symmetry.space_group_name_H-M   'P 1'
#
loop_
_entity.id
_entity.type
_entity.pdbx_description
1 polymer ?
#
loop_
_entity_poly.entity_id
_entity_poly.type
_entity_poly.pdbx_seq_one_letter_code
_entity_poly.pdbx_strand_id
1 'polypeptide(L)'
;METEKVYFVENSEDYDDQHYGFAFSDEGLSPADIQSWKQDVAWKELKMELRDGEFADYLVNDLDIPLCSKRLKDLIVRHADNSDDIIWYPIIIQSASSWDQERYYYLKTSILLDDVIDFEKSDIEKGIVYVPYFIKEKTRDIFRCAYDGSYLFVSQALKD
;
A
#
# COMPACT_ATOMS: atom_id res chain seq x y z
N MET A 1 -5.95 -23.09 -15.72
CA MET A 1 -6.08 -21.70 -15.25
C MET A 1 -4.77 -20.99 -15.48
N GLU A 2 -4.86 -19.83 -16.07
CA GLU A 2 -3.71 -18.96 -16.24
C GLU A 2 -3.36 -18.32 -14.88
N THR A 3 -2.08 -18.35 -14.51
CA THR A 3 -1.59 -17.69 -13.31
C THR A 3 -0.75 -16.49 -13.71
N GLU A 4 -0.84 -15.42 -12.94
CA GLU A 4 0.01 -14.26 -13.13
C GLU A 4 0.88 -14.02 -11.89
N LYS A 5 2.00 -13.35 -12.11
CA LYS A 5 2.78 -12.77 -11.04
C LYS A 5 2.08 -11.48 -10.61
N VAL A 6 1.85 -11.35 -9.33
CA VAL A 6 1.50 -10.07 -8.72
C VAL A 6 2.63 -9.65 -7.80
N TYR A 7 2.68 -8.38 -7.51
CA TYR A 7 3.72 -7.78 -6.70
C TYR A 7 3.05 -7.15 -5.50
N PHE A 8 3.59 -7.37 -4.32
CA PHE A 8 3.18 -6.55 -3.19
C PHE A 8 4.00 -5.27 -3.18
N VAL A 9 3.36 -4.24 -2.69
CA VAL A 9 4.02 -2.97 -2.47
C VAL A 9 4.81 -3.11 -1.18
N GLU A 10 6.09 -3.42 -1.33
CA GLU A 10 7.05 -3.39 -0.23
C GLU A 10 7.96 -2.19 -0.37
N ASN A 11 8.44 -1.77 0.78
CA ASN A 11 9.53 -0.82 0.83
C ASN A 11 10.80 -1.48 0.31
N SER A 12 11.55 -0.78 -0.51
CA SER A 12 12.89 -1.22 -0.83
C SER A 12 13.70 -1.29 0.47
N GLU A 13 14.16 -2.48 0.84
CA GLU A 13 15.15 -2.65 1.92
C GLU A 13 16.55 -2.19 1.48
N ASP A 14 16.68 -1.72 0.26
CA ASP A 14 17.93 -1.20 -0.28
C ASP A 14 18.12 0.23 0.24
N TYR A 15 18.69 0.35 1.43
CA TYR A 15 19.03 1.61 2.07
C TYR A 15 20.05 2.46 1.29
N ASP A 16 20.64 1.91 0.23
CA ASP A 16 21.45 2.63 -0.74
C ASP A 16 20.62 3.34 -1.82
N ASP A 17 19.30 3.11 -1.86
CA ASP A 17 18.40 3.84 -2.76
C ASP A 17 18.21 5.27 -2.22
N GLN A 18 18.70 6.24 -3.00
CA GLN A 18 18.62 7.68 -2.68
C GLN A 18 17.18 8.24 -2.65
N HIS A 19 16.18 7.40 -2.92
CA HIS A 19 14.75 7.78 -3.01
C HIS A 19 13.88 7.17 -1.92
N TYR A 20 14.47 6.95 -0.78
CA TYR A 20 13.79 6.40 0.39
C TYR A 20 13.34 7.51 1.34
N GLY A 21 12.21 7.32 1.98
CA GLY A 21 11.76 8.19 3.06
C GLY A 21 10.92 7.45 4.10
N PHE A 22 11.11 7.80 5.36
CA PHE A 22 10.36 7.23 6.48
C PHE A 22 9.59 8.32 7.24
N ALA A 23 8.27 8.16 7.32
CA ALA A 23 7.36 9.06 8.01
C ALA A 23 6.84 8.46 9.32
N PHE A 24 6.74 9.28 10.35
CA PHE A 24 6.20 8.91 11.66
C PHE A 24 4.94 9.69 11.96
N SER A 25 3.95 9.04 12.59
CA SER A 25 2.77 9.70 13.08
C SER A 25 3.04 10.42 14.41
N ASP A 26 2.50 11.63 14.57
CA ASP A 26 2.67 12.41 15.79
C ASP A 26 1.67 12.07 16.90
N GLU A 27 0.63 11.30 16.59
CA GLU A 27 -0.53 11.17 17.48
C GLU A 27 -0.57 9.86 18.28
N GLY A 28 0.52 9.07 18.25
CA GLY A 28 0.59 7.79 18.96
C GLY A 28 -0.45 6.76 18.48
N LEU A 29 -0.89 6.90 17.23
CA LEU A 29 -1.82 5.97 16.59
C LEU A 29 -1.13 4.65 16.30
N SER A 30 -1.87 3.57 16.40
CA SER A 30 -1.39 2.25 15.98
C SER A 30 -1.89 1.92 14.57
N PRO A 31 -1.22 1.00 13.85
CA PRO A 31 -1.73 0.48 12.59
C PRO A 31 -3.19 0.00 12.68
N ALA A 32 -3.57 -0.64 13.79
CA ALA A 32 -4.95 -1.10 14.01
C ALA A 32 -5.96 0.04 14.08
N ASP A 33 -5.59 1.18 14.63
CA ASP A 33 -6.48 2.36 14.72
C ASP A 33 -6.83 2.89 13.34
N ILE A 34 -5.85 2.96 12.44
CA ILE A 34 -6.02 3.45 11.07
C ILE A 34 -6.72 2.43 10.18
N GLN A 35 -6.34 1.16 10.26
CA GLN A 35 -6.90 0.10 9.41
C GLN A 35 -8.35 -0.22 9.75
N SER A 36 -8.76 -0.01 11.00
CA SER A 36 -10.14 -0.23 11.46
C SER A 36 -11.09 0.91 11.12
N TRP A 37 -10.61 2.05 10.63
CA TRP A 37 -11.46 3.18 10.29
C TRP A 37 -12.47 2.81 9.21
N LYS A 38 -13.75 2.85 9.59
CA LYS A 38 -14.86 2.57 8.70
C LYS A 38 -15.12 3.79 7.80
N GLN A 39 -15.72 3.56 6.64
CA GLN A 39 -16.00 4.61 5.65
C GLN A 39 -16.85 5.77 6.18
N ASP A 40 -17.66 5.52 7.19
CA ASP A 40 -18.60 6.45 7.82
C ASP A 40 -17.97 7.31 8.91
N VAL A 41 -16.73 7.07 9.28
CA VAL A 41 -16.00 7.94 10.20
C VAL A 41 -15.43 9.12 9.40
N ALA A 42 -15.80 10.35 9.81
CA ALA A 42 -15.24 11.55 9.21
C ALA A 42 -13.71 11.53 9.32
N TRP A 43 -13.05 11.49 8.16
CA TRP A 43 -11.61 11.52 8.09
C TRP A 43 -11.09 12.84 8.68
N LYS A 44 -10.24 12.75 9.68
CA LYS A 44 -9.44 13.88 10.13
C LYS A 44 -8.10 13.83 9.43
N GLU A 45 -7.68 14.93 8.86
CA GLU A 45 -6.38 15.00 8.21
C GLU A 45 -5.28 14.70 9.22
N LEU A 46 -4.66 13.54 9.09
CA LEU A 46 -3.55 13.10 9.92
C LEU A 46 -2.30 13.88 9.53
N LYS A 47 -1.50 14.24 10.51
CA LYS A 47 -0.18 14.83 10.30
C LYS A 47 0.90 13.83 10.65
N MET A 48 1.92 13.79 9.81
CA MET A 48 3.09 12.94 10.02
C MET A 48 4.37 13.75 9.81
N GLU A 49 5.48 13.22 10.28
CA GLU A 49 6.80 13.83 10.17
C GLU A 49 7.75 12.93 9.40
N LEU A 50 8.32 13.42 8.31
CA LEU A 50 9.41 12.76 7.59
C LEU A 50 10.70 12.93 8.42
N ARG A 51 11.15 11.86 9.06
CA ARG A 51 12.32 11.88 9.97
C ARG A 51 13.58 11.36 9.31
N ASP A 52 13.46 10.57 8.27
CA ASP A 52 14.59 9.99 7.55
C ASP A 52 14.31 9.95 6.06
N GLY A 53 15.36 10.14 5.24
CA GLY A 53 15.26 10.14 3.79
C GLY A 53 14.64 11.39 3.19
N GLU A 54 13.97 11.23 2.05
CA GLU A 54 13.37 12.31 1.27
C GLU A 54 11.90 12.05 0.93
N PHE A 55 11.22 13.04 0.36
CA PHE A 55 9.85 12.89 -0.16
C PHE A 55 9.84 12.00 -1.42
N ALA A 56 9.80 10.69 -1.22
CA ALA A 56 9.69 9.69 -2.28
C ALA A 56 8.23 9.46 -2.70
N ASP A 57 8.00 8.82 -3.84
CA ASP A 57 6.63 8.54 -4.29
C ASP A 57 5.84 7.59 -3.38
N TYR A 58 6.55 6.71 -2.69
CA TYR A 58 6.01 5.83 -1.66
C TYR A 58 6.81 5.99 -0.38
N LEU A 59 6.15 6.26 0.74
CA LEU A 59 6.81 6.43 2.03
C LEU A 59 6.55 5.25 2.95
N VAL A 60 7.64 4.73 3.50
CA VAL A 60 7.60 3.86 4.67
C VAL A 60 7.05 4.63 5.85
N ASN A 61 6.31 3.98 6.73
CA ASN A 61 5.75 4.68 7.88
C ASN A 61 5.45 3.73 9.04
N ASP A 62 5.32 4.30 10.25
CA ASP A 62 5.04 3.58 11.49
C ASP A 62 3.59 3.07 11.62
N LEU A 63 2.71 3.49 10.72
CA LEU A 63 1.32 3.02 10.68
C LEU A 63 1.10 1.82 9.74
N ASP A 64 2.16 1.42 9.02
CA ASP A 64 2.12 0.32 8.06
C ASP A 64 0.99 0.47 7.02
N ILE A 65 0.82 1.69 6.51
CA ILE A 65 -0.18 2.02 5.50
C ILE A 65 0.47 2.36 4.16
N PRO A 66 -0.18 2.04 3.02
CA PRO A 66 0.28 2.49 1.71
C PRO A 66 0.16 4.01 1.58
N LEU A 67 1.31 4.70 1.61
CA LEU A 67 1.40 6.15 1.63
C LEU A 67 2.02 6.66 0.33
N CYS A 68 1.19 7.22 -0.54
CA CYS A 68 1.52 7.58 -1.91
C CYS A 68 1.62 9.09 -2.10
N SER A 69 2.62 9.54 -2.87
CA SER A 69 2.67 10.91 -3.37
C SER A 69 1.47 11.22 -4.27
N LYS A 70 1.25 12.51 -4.54
CA LYS A 70 0.24 12.90 -5.54
C LYS A 70 0.53 12.31 -6.91
N ARG A 71 1.81 12.26 -7.31
CA ARG A 71 2.23 11.71 -8.61
C ARG A 71 1.87 10.23 -8.71
N LEU A 72 2.21 9.43 -7.71
CA LEU A 72 1.89 8.00 -7.68
C LEU A 72 0.38 7.76 -7.63
N LYS A 73 -0.35 8.53 -6.82
CA LYS A 73 -1.82 8.49 -6.80
C LYS A 73 -2.40 8.73 -8.19
N ASP A 74 -1.97 9.79 -8.88
CA ASP A 74 -2.51 10.16 -10.19
C ASP A 74 -2.19 9.07 -11.25
N LEU A 75 -1.04 8.41 -11.16
CA LEU A 75 -0.71 7.26 -12.01
C LEU A 75 -1.64 6.07 -11.74
N ILE A 76 -1.85 5.72 -10.48
CA ILE A 76 -2.75 4.62 -10.10
C ILE A 76 -4.17 4.91 -10.57
N VAL A 77 -4.70 6.11 -10.33
CA VAL A 77 -6.06 6.48 -10.77
C VAL A 77 -6.22 6.41 -12.28
N ARG A 78 -5.16 6.69 -13.03
CA ARG A 78 -5.19 6.65 -14.51
C ARG A 78 -5.11 5.25 -15.07
N HIS A 79 -4.36 4.36 -14.45
CA HIS A 79 -3.97 3.08 -15.05
C HIS A 79 -4.61 1.86 -14.40
N ALA A 80 -4.99 1.92 -13.13
CA ALA A 80 -5.65 0.79 -12.49
C ALA A 80 -7.09 0.58 -13.01
N ASP A 81 -7.43 -0.64 -13.36
CA ASP A 81 -8.75 -1.02 -13.86
C ASP A 81 -9.84 -0.89 -12.78
N ASN A 82 -9.44 -0.97 -11.53
CA ASN A 82 -10.33 -0.86 -10.36
C ASN A 82 -10.05 0.38 -9.49
N SER A 83 -9.64 1.47 -10.11
CA SER A 83 -9.37 2.74 -9.39
C SER A 83 -10.57 3.26 -8.59
N ASP A 84 -11.79 2.96 -9.02
CA ASP A 84 -13.03 3.35 -8.33
C ASP A 84 -13.24 2.64 -6.99
N ASP A 85 -12.57 1.52 -6.75
CA ASP A 85 -12.61 0.78 -5.48
C ASP A 85 -11.62 1.32 -4.45
N ILE A 86 -10.83 2.33 -4.80
CA ILE A 86 -9.81 2.90 -3.97
C ILE A 86 -10.32 4.19 -3.32
N ILE A 87 -10.17 4.27 -2.00
CA ILE A 87 -10.44 5.48 -1.24
C ILE A 87 -9.09 6.12 -0.89
N TRP A 88 -8.98 7.42 -1.14
CA TRP A 88 -7.78 8.19 -0.91
C TRP A 88 -7.98 9.15 0.26
N TYR A 89 -7.20 8.98 1.32
CA TYR A 89 -7.22 9.86 2.47
C TYR A 89 -5.98 10.78 2.45
N PRO A 90 -6.18 12.11 2.46
CA PRO A 90 -5.05 13.04 2.44
C PRO A 90 -4.33 13.05 3.80
N ILE A 91 -3.01 13.11 3.75
CA ILE A 91 -2.13 13.21 4.91
C ILE A 91 -1.08 14.28 4.64
N ILE A 92 -0.86 15.18 5.59
CA ILE A 92 0.22 16.16 5.51
C ILE A 92 1.47 15.56 6.14
N ILE A 93 2.55 15.54 5.37
CA ILE A 93 3.88 15.13 5.81
C ILE A 93 4.76 16.35 5.89
N GLN A 94 5.31 16.63 7.07
CA GLN A 94 6.28 17.70 7.27
C GLN A 94 7.68 17.13 7.43
N SER A 95 8.68 17.77 6.83
CA SER A 95 10.06 17.39 7.05
C SER A 95 10.50 17.75 8.48
N ALA A 96 11.19 16.82 9.15
CA ALA A 96 11.82 17.07 10.45
C ALA A 96 13.02 18.01 10.36
N SER A 97 13.68 18.04 9.20
CA SER A 97 14.93 18.79 8.98
C SER A 97 14.74 20.15 8.30
N SER A 98 13.53 20.43 7.76
CA SER A 98 13.23 21.66 7.04
C SER A 98 11.79 22.09 7.29
N TRP A 99 11.39 23.23 6.69
CA TRP A 99 9.99 23.71 6.72
C TRP A 99 9.15 23.13 5.57
N ASP A 100 9.72 22.23 4.76
CA ASP A 100 9.03 21.64 3.64
C ASP A 100 7.93 20.70 4.13
N GLN A 101 6.80 20.79 3.49
CA GLN A 101 5.68 19.88 3.72
C GLN A 101 5.07 19.49 2.39
N GLU A 102 4.64 18.22 2.32
CA GLU A 102 3.94 17.69 1.16
C GLU A 102 2.67 16.96 1.55
N ARG A 103 1.71 16.94 0.63
CA ARG A 103 0.50 16.16 0.77
C ARG A 103 0.67 14.81 0.14
N TYR A 104 0.51 13.79 1.00
CA TYR A 104 0.44 12.38 0.62
C TYR A 104 -0.98 11.86 0.73
N TYR A 105 -1.17 10.65 0.25
CA TYR A 105 -2.48 10.00 0.23
C TYR A 105 -2.35 8.56 0.71
N TYR A 106 -3.08 8.22 1.77
CA TYR A 106 -3.25 6.84 2.17
C TYR A 106 -4.19 6.15 1.19
N LEU A 107 -3.70 5.11 0.55
CA LEU A 107 -4.46 4.24 -0.33
C LEU A 107 -5.18 3.18 0.50
N LYS A 108 -6.50 3.23 0.53
CA LYS A 108 -7.32 2.21 1.15
C LYS A 108 -8.21 1.56 0.10
N THR A 109 -8.09 0.25 -0.05
CA THR A 109 -9.01 -0.52 -0.90
C THR A 109 -9.94 -1.35 -0.05
N SER A 110 -11.22 -1.37 -0.42
CA SER A 110 -12.22 -2.28 0.12
C SER A 110 -12.14 -3.68 -0.50
N ILE A 111 -11.39 -3.82 -1.60
CA ILE A 111 -11.25 -5.09 -2.30
C ILE A 111 -10.38 -6.04 -1.48
N LEU A 112 -11.05 -7.03 -0.89
CA LEU A 112 -10.43 -8.16 -0.21
C LEU A 112 -10.86 -9.41 -0.96
N LEU A 113 -9.96 -9.98 -1.75
CA LEU A 113 -10.27 -11.10 -2.61
C LEU A 113 -10.04 -12.43 -1.88
N ASP A 114 -11.09 -13.24 -1.86
CA ASP A 114 -11.03 -14.63 -1.47
C ASP A 114 -10.68 -15.52 -2.67
N ASP A 115 -10.15 -16.71 -2.41
CA ASP A 115 -10.02 -17.78 -3.41
C ASP A 115 -9.24 -17.36 -4.68
N VAL A 116 -8.28 -16.44 -4.50
CA VAL A 116 -7.42 -15.96 -5.59
C VAL A 116 -6.07 -16.66 -5.66
N ILE A 117 -5.68 -17.39 -4.60
CA ILE A 117 -4.40 -18.11 -4.55
C ILE A 117 -4.55 -19.47 -5.19
N ASP A 118 -3.65 -19.78 -6.11
CA ASP A 118 -3.46 -21.15 -6.63
C ASP A 118 -2.56 -21.92 -5.67
N PHE A 119 -3.19 -22.62 -4.72
CA PHE A 119 -2.46 -23.39 -3.70
C PHE A 119 -1.67 -24.58 -4.28
N GLU A 120 -2.02 -25.08 -5.46
CA GLU A 120 -1.27 -26.18 -6.10
C GLU A 120 0.08 -25.72 -6.66
N LYS A 121 0.15 -24.46 -7.09
CA LYS A 121 1.37 -23.86 -7.64
C LYS A 121 2.17 -23.06 -6.63
N SER A 122 1.54 -22.62 -5.55
CA SER A 122 2.17 -21.81 -4.53
C SER A 122 3.15 -22.64 -3.68
N ASP A 123 4.23 -21.99 -3.25
CA ASP A 123 5.16 -22.59 -2.29
C ASP A 123 4.58 -22.45 -0.88
N ILE A 124 4.24 -23.59 -0.28
CA ILE A 124 3.56 -23.66 1.02
C ILE A 124 4.33 -24.58 1.96
N GLU A 125 4.74 -24.05 3.08
CA GLU A 125 5.33 -24.83 4.17
C GLU A 125 4.54 -24.64 5.46
N LYS A 126 4.11 -25.76 6.09
CA LYS A 126 3.37 -25.77 7.36
C LYS A 126 2.11 -24.87 7.37
N GLY A 127 1.45 -24.74 6.23
CA GLY A 127 0.26 -23.90 6.09
C GLY A 127 0.54 -22.42 5.87
N ILE A 128 1.83 -22.03 5.72
CA ILE A 128 2.23 -20.66 5.41
C ILE A 128 2.59 -20.60 3.93
N VAL A 129 2.03 -19.63 3.23
CA VAL A 129 2.36 -19.38 1.81
C VAL A 129 3.57 -18.46 1.74
N TYR A 130 4.68 -18.98 1.25
CA TYR A 130 5.93 -18.21 1.08
C TYR A 130 6.00 -17.51 -0.27
N VAL A 131 5.60 -18.21 -1.33
CA VAL A 131 5.55 -17.65 -2.70
C VAL A 131 4.16 -17.90 -3.26
N PRO A 132 3.26 -16.93 -3.20
CA PRO A 132 1.92 -17.08 -3.73
C PRO A 132 1.92 -17.00 -5.26
N TYR A 133 1.18 -17.92 -5.90
CA TYR A 133 0.75 -17.79 -7.29
C TYR A 133 -0.74 -17.44 -7.30
N PHE A 134 -1.09 -16.47 -8.12
CA PHE A 134 -2.46 -15.96 -8.18
C PHE A 134 -3.18 -16.39 -9.45
N ILE A 135 -4.47 -16.64 -9.32
CA ILE A 135 -5.34 -17.00 -10.44
C ILE A 135 -5.71 -15.71 -11.18
N LYS A 136 -5.20 -15.52 -12.38
CA LYS A 136 -5.28 -14.27 -13.15
C LYS A 136 -6.70 -13.74 -13.31
N GLU A 137 -7.64 -14.60 -13.60
CA GLU A 137 -9.03 -14.23 -13.85
C GLU A 137 -9.76 -13.72 -12.58
N LYS A 138 -9.17 -13.95 -11.41
CA LYS A 138 -9.72 -13.56 -10.12
C LYS A 138 -9.04 -12.32 -9.52
N THR A 139 -7.90 -11.92 -10.03
CA THR A 139 -7.16 -10.76 -9.55
C THR A 139 -7.73 -9.43 -10.07
N ARG A 140 -7.27 -8.33 -9.47
CA ARG A 140 -7.50 -6.96 -9.90
C ARG A 140 -6.16 -6.24 -9.97
N ASP A 141 -6.14 -5.05 -10.53
CA ASP A 141 -4.89 -4.27 -10.58
C ASP A 141 -4.39 -3.88 -9.20
N ILE A 142 -5.30 -3.59 -8.27
CA ILE A 142 -4.96 -3.34 -6.86
C ILE A 142 -5.94 -4.08 -5.96
N PHE A 143 -5.45 -4.90 -5.06
CA PHE A 143 -6.28 -5.67 -4.14
C PHE A 143 -5.53 -6.09 -2.87
N ARG A 144 -6.27 -6.56 -1.87
CA ARG A 144 -5.75 -7.33 -0.74
C ARG A 144 -6.26 -8.75 -0.84
N CYS A 145 -5.49 -9.69 -0.33
CA CYS A 145 -5.88 -11.10 -0.27
C CYS A 145 -6.40 -11.43 1.12
N ALA A 146 -7.51 -12.14 1.21
CA ALA A 146 -8.09 -12.54 2.49
C ALA A 146 -7.19 -13.50 3.28
N TYR A 147 -6.32 -14.22 2.60
CA TYR A 147 -5.33 -15.10 3.24
C TYR A 147 -4.30 -14.31 4.06
N ASP A 148 -3.86 -13.17 3.55
CA ASP A 148 -3.01 -12.20 4.26
C ASP A 148 -3.45 -10.78 3.92
N GLY A 149 -4.38 -10.27 4.72
CA GLY A 149 -4.98 -8.95 4.51
C GLY A 149 -4.07 -7.76 4.78
N SER A 150 -2.86 -8.00 5.28
CA SER A 150 -1.90 -6.95 5.61
C SER A 150 -1.18 -6.39 4.37
N TYR A 151 -1.03 -7.19 3.32
CA TYR A 151 -0.33 -6.77 2.11
C TYR A 151 -1.27 -6.19 1.04
N LEU A 152 -0.77 -5.13 0.41
CA LEU A 152 -1.35 -4.59 -0.81
C LEU A 152 -0.65 -5.21 -2.02
N PHE A 153 -1.41 -5.80 -2.91
CA PHE A 153 -0.91 -6.43 -4.14
C PHE A 153 -1.24 -5.58 -5.35
N VAL A 154 -0.34 -5.59 -6.32
CA VAL A 154 -0.52 -4.94 -7.62
C VAL A 154 -0.27 -5.93 -8.76
N SER A 155 -1.05 -5.82 -9.85
CA SER A 155 -0.86 -6.62 -11.04
C SER A 155 0.46 -6.30 -11.76
N GLN A 156 0.92 -7.23 -12.61
CA GLN A 156 2.07 -6.96 -13.48
C GLN A 156 1.80 -5.77 -14.41
N ALA A 157 0.57 -5.66 -14.93
CA ALA A 157 0.20 -4.58 -15.85
C ALA A 157 0.28 -3.20 -15.19
N LEU A 158 -0.09 -3.08 -13.92
CA LEU A 158 0.01 -1.82 -13.20
C LEU A 158 1.45 -1.49 -12.78
N LYS A 159 2.27 -2.51 -12.55
CA LYS A 159 3.69 -2.34 -12.19
C LYS A 159 4.51 -1.78 -13.36
N ASP A 160 4.25 -2.23 -14.60
CA ASP A 160 4.96 -1.84 -15.83
C ASP A 160 4.51 -0.47 -16.34
#